data_1416792e16cd1bbe6d9f92eca07ff254
#
_entry.id   1416792e16cd1bbe6d9f92eca07ff254
#
_cell.length_a   1.000
_cell.length_b   1.000
_cell.length_c   1.000
_cell.angle_alpha   90.00
_cell.angle_beta   90.00
_cell.angle_gamma   90.00
#
_symmetry.space_group_name_H-M   'P 1'
#
loop_
_entity.id
_entity.type
_entity.pdbx_description
1 polymer ?
#
loop_
_entity_poly.entity_id
_entity_poly.type
_entity_poly.pdbx_seq_one_letter_code
_entity_poly.pdbx_strand_id
1 'polypeptide(L)'
;KVLACRSDAMVIEDFGDLSVTQLAQDAAQEPQAYGLAGAVLAQAQAHMCPAGLIVADVVHLVQIIEPFCATHPVRDAAGLRAALTAALDTHMGAASVWIHRDFHADNLMWRPQHSGLARLGVLDFQDAMRGPAAYDLASLLYDARRDVRESAYAAALRGYLDATGAASAPTETAMAVLSLQRNLRILGLFAQFAAQGRSAYQRFVPRVRQHVARALAHPACADVARFVPAEAQ
;
A
#
# COMPACT_ATOMS: atom_id res chain seq x y z
N LYS A 1 11.37 -8.30 16.97
CA LYS A 1 12.64 -7.89 17.62
C LYS A 1 13.79 -8.68 17.02
N VAL A 2 14.94 -8.02 16.74
CA VAL A 2 16.18 -8.71 16.42
C VAL A 2 16.78 -9.22 17.73
N LEU A 3 17.02 -10.52 17.81
CA LEU A 3 17.56 -11.21 19.00
C LEU A 3 19.08 -11.36 18.90
N ALA A 4 19.60 -11.63 17.69
CA ALA A 4 21.01 -11.67 17.38
C ALA A 4 21.27 -11.35 15.92
N CYS A 5 22.43 -10.79 15.59
CA CYS A 5 22.80 -10.47 14.22
C CYS A 5 24.29 -10.77 14.02
N ARG A 6 24.62 -11.43 12.89
CA ARG A 6 25.97 -11.64 12.37
C ARG A 6 26.04 -11.14 10.93
N SER A 7 27.19 -11.20 10.31
CA SER A 7 27.39 -10.78 8.93
C SER A 7 26.59 -11.60 7.91
N ASP A 8 26.25 -12.85 8.24
CA ASP A 8 25.65 -13.86 7.35
C ASP A 8 24.30 -14.38 7.86
N ALA A 9 23.87 -14.00 9.08
CA ALA A 9 22.64 -14.50 9.68
C ALA A 9 22.03 -13.52 10.68
N MET A 10 20.72 -13.52 10.77
CA MET A 10 19.96 -12.76 11.76
C MET A 10 18.94 -13.69 12.44
N VAL A 11 18.91 -13.65 13.78
CA VAL A 11 17.87 -14.30 14.58
C VAL A 11 16.84 -13.24 14.97
N ILE A 12 15.61 -13.44 14.58
CA ILE A 12 14.51 -12.56 14.90
C ILE A 12 13.50 -13.25 15.81
N GLU A 13 12.72 -12.47 16.52
CA GLU A 13 11.59 -12.97 17.30
C GLU A 13 10.59 -13.68 16.38
N ASP A 14 10.14 -14.86 16.79
CA ASP A 14 9.06 -15.57 16.13
C ASP A 14 7.71 -14.92 16.48
N PHE A 15 6.95 -14.54 15.47
CA PHE A 15 5.62 -13.93 15.64
C PHE A 15 4.48 -14.96 15.56
N GLY A 16 4.80 -16.25 15.40
CA GLY A 16 3.83 -17.33 15.19
C GLY A 16 3.30 -17.38 13.75
N ASP A 17 2.25 -18.19 13.54
CA ASP A 17 1.76 -18.53 12.20
C ASP A 17 0.44 -17.83 11.81
N LEU A 18 -0.18 -17.07 12.70
CA LEU A 18 -1.49 -16.45 12.45
C LEU A 18 -1.33 -15.08 11.79
N SER A 19 -1.46 -15.04 10.47
CA SER A 19 -1.48 -13.77 9.72
C SER A 19 -2.83 -13.06 9.86
N VAL A 20 -2.84 -11.73 9.62
CA VAL A 20 -4.07 -10.95 9.52
C VAL A 20 -4.95 -11.43 8.37
N THR A 21 -4.37 -11.95 7.28
CA THR A 21 -5.13 -12.59 6.19
C THR A 21 -5.95 -13.78 6.69
N GLN A 22 -5.37 -14.64 7.53
CA GLN A 22 -6.09 -15.79 8.10
C GLN A 22 -7.15 -15.33 9.11
N LEU A 23 -6.80 -14.40 10.01
CA LEU A 23 -7.73 -13.84 10.99
C LEU A 23 -8.94 -13.17 10.32
N ALA A 24 -8.72 -12.46 9.22
CA ALA A 24 -9.74 -11.74 8.47
C ALA A 24 -10.65 -12.65 7.61
N GLN A 25 -10.48 -13.96 7.63
CA GLN A 25 -11.48 -14.90 7.13
C GLN A 25 -12.75 -14.85 7.99
N ASP A 26 -12.59 -14.59 9.29
CA ASP A 26 -13.69 -14.25 10.18
C ASP A 26 -14.06 -12.77 10.06
N ALA A 27 -15.26 -12.51 9.54
CA ALA A 27 -15.77 -11.14 9.34
C ALA A 27 -15.90 -10.35 10.66
N ALA A 28 -16.03 -11.01 11.80
CA ALA A 28 -16.12 -10.36 13.10
C ALA A 28 -14.75 -9.88 13.61
N GLN A 29 -13.68 -10.57 13.25
CA GLN A 29 -12.32 -10.26 13.68
C GLN A 29 -11.58 -9.29 12.73
N GLU A 30 -11.97 -9.23 11.47
CA GLU A 30 -11.31 -8.40 10.47
C GLU A 30 -11.25 -6.92 10.87
N PRO A 31 -12.35 -6.26 11.32
CA PRO A 31 -12.29 -4.85 11.70
C PRO A 31 -11.34 -4.58 12.87
N GLN A 32 -11.25 -5.49 13.84
CA GLN A 32 -10.31 -5.36 14.95
C GLN A 32 -8.85 -5.40 14.48
N ALA A 33 -8.52 -6.37 13.62
CA ALA A 33 -7.16 -6.52 13.10
C ALA A 33 -6.76 -5.32 12.24
N TYR A 34 -7.66 -4.84 11.38
CA TYR A 34 -7.41 -3.70 10.52
C TYR A 34 -7.33 -2.37 11.29
N GLY A 35 -8.18 -2.17 12.30
CA GLY A 35 -8.10 -1.00 13.18
C GLY A 35 -6.75 -0.94 13.91
N LEU A 36 -6.30 -2.10 14.42
CA LEU A 36 -4.99 -2.19 15.04
C LEU A 36 -3.86 -1.96 14.02
N ALA A 37 -3.99 -2.45 12.78
CA ALA A 37 -3.00 -2.22 11.73
C ALA A 37 -2.85 -0.72 11.39
N GLY A 38 -3.96 0.03 11.33
CA GLY A 38 -3.92 1.48 11.16
C GLY A 38 -3.17 2.18 12.31
N ALA A 39 -3.45 1.81 13.55
CA ALA A 39 -2.78 2.37 14.72
C ALA A 39 -1.28 2.01 14.79
N VAL A 40 -0.91 0.77 14.45
CA VAL A 40 0.49 0.33 14.37
C VAL A 40 1.26 1.08 13.28
N LEU A 41 0.65 1.29 12.11
CA LEU A 41 1.25 2.08 11.05
C LEU A 41 1.52 3.52 11.50
N ALA A 42 0.53 4.17 12.12
CA ALA A 42 0.68 5.52 12.67
C ALA A 42 1.83 5.61 13.69
N GLN A 43 1.91 4.62 14.60
CA GLN A 43 2.99 4.56 15.59
C GLN A 43 4.36 4.36 14.93
N ALA A 44 4.46 3.51 13.89
CA ALA A 44 5.72 3.31 13.16
C ALA A 44 6.17 4.60 12.47
N GLN A 45 5.26 5.35 11.88
CA GLN A 45 5.52 6.62 11.19
C GLN A 45 5.83 7.78 12.15
N ALA A 46 5.43 7.71 13.41
CA ALA A 46 5.76 8.70 14.43
C ALA A 46 7.24 8.68 14.83
N HIS A 47 7.96 7.59 14.54
CA HIS A 47 9.39 7.52 14.79
C HIS A 47 10.19 8.25 13.71
N MET A 48 11.39 8.68 14.08
CA MET A 48 12.30 9.32 13.12
C MET A 48 12.64 8.34 11.99
N CYS A 49 12.45 8.79 10.76
CA CYS A 49 12.75 7.98 9.59
C CYS A 49 14.26 7.69 9.53
N PRO A 50 14.69 6.43 9.39
CA PRO A 50 16.10 6.09 9.29
C PRO A 50 16.80 6.84 8.15
N ALA A 51 18.05 7.26 8.38
CA ALA A 51 18.87 7.85 7.34
C ALA A 51 19.23 6.84 6.26
N GLY A 52 19.43 7.31 5.02
CA GLY A 52 19.89 6.48 3.90
C GLY A 52 18.80 5.71 3.17
N LEU A 53 17.53 5.82 3.59
CA LEU A 53 16.44 5.24 2.82
C LEU A 53 16.24 5.99 1.50
N ILE A 54 15.90 5.23 0.44
CA ILE A 54 15.45 5.80 -0.84
C ILE A 54 14.20 6.64 -0.58
N VAL A 55 14.10 7.78 -1.28
CA VAL A 55 12.94 8.66 -1.17
C VAL A 55 11.91 8.31 -2.24
N ALA A 56 10.73 7.92 -1.82
CA ALA A 56 9.56 7.72 -2.68
C ALA A 56 8.85 9.07 -2.88
N ASP A 57 9.52 10.02 -3.52
CA ASP A 57 8.96 11.29 -3.95
C ASP A 57 8.13 11.13 -5.23
N VAL A 58 7.57 12.23 -5.73
CA VAL A 58 6.75 12.24 -6.95
C VAL A 58 7.52 11.69 -8.15
N VAL A 59 8.78 12.08 -8.31
CA VAL A 59 9.61 11.64 -9.43
C VAL A 59 9.78 10.12 -9.39
N HIS A 60 10.15 9.59 -8.23
CA HIS A 60 10.29 8.14 -8.03
C HIS A 60 8.97 7.41 -8.27
N LEU A 61 7.86 7.88 -7.69
CA LEU A 61 6.55 7.22 -7.81
C LEU A 61 6.04 7.21 -9.26
N VAL A 62 6.26 8.28 -10.02
CA VAL A 62 5.92 8.33 -11.45
C VAL A 62 6.85 7.42 -12.26
N GLN A 63 8.13 7.37 -11.95
CA GLN A 63 9.08 6.52 -12.67
C GLN A 63 8.73 5.03 -12.54
N ILE A 64 8.30 4.58 -11.40
CA ILE A 64 8.03 3.16 -11.15
C ILE A 64 6.72 2.64 -11.77
N ILE A 65 5.91 3.47 -12.47
CA ILE A 65 4.80 2.98 -13.30
C ILE A 65 5.25 2.54 -14.70
N GLU A 66 6.54 2.65 -15.04
CA GLU A 66 7.08 2.27 -16.35
C GLU A 66 6.68 0.86 -16.80
N PRO A 67 6.65 -0.18 -15.94
CA PRO A 67 6.11 -1.49 -16.29
C PRO A 67 4.69 -1.43 -16.87
N PHE A 68 3.83 -0.55 -16.35
CA PHE A 68 2.48 -0.37 -16.87
C PHE A 68 2.49 0.26 -18.26
N CYS A 69 3.24 1.34 -18.44
CA CYS A 69 3.35 2.01 -19.73
C CYS A 69 3.92 1.08 -20.84
N ALA A 70 4.80 0.16 -20.46
CA ALA A 70 5.41 -0.80 -21.38
C ALA A 70 4.52 -2.01 -21.74
N THR A 71 3.56 -2.36 -20.89
CA THR A 71 2.77 -3.60 -21.04
C THR A 71 1.30 -3.37 -21.38
N HIS A 72 0.79 -2.16 -21.24
CA HIS A 72 -0.60 -1.79 -21.53
C HIS A 72 -0.65 -0.79 -22.70
N PRO A 73 -1.77 -0.74 -23.48
CA PRO A 73 -1.88 0.10 -24.66
C PRO A 73 -2.12 1.58 -24.31
N VAL A 74 -1.19 2.18 -23.57
CA VAL A 74 -1.23 3.61 -23.21
C VAL A 74 -0.90 4.44 -24.42
N ARG A 75 -1.89 5.18 -24.96
CA ARG A 75 -1.73 5.98 -26.19
C ARG A 75 -0.80 7.18 -26.00
N ASP A 76 -0.82 7.79 -24.83
CA ASP A 76 0.01 8.93 -24.46
C ASP A 76 0.62 8.71 -23.08
N ALA A 77 1.76 8.03 -23.04
CA ALA A 77 2.49 7.77 -21.81
C ALA A 77 3.10 9.04 -21.19
N ALA A 78 3.41 10.04 -22.00
CA ALA A 78 3.90 11.32 -21.50
C ALA A 78 2.78 12.10 -20.79
N GLY A 79 1.60 12.16 -21.39
CA GLY A 79 0.40 12.74 -20.78
C GLY A 79 -0.01 12.02 -19.49
N LEU A 80 0.04 10.68 -19.48
CA LEU A 80 -0.22 9.89 -18.25
C LEU A 80 0.74 10.28 -17.13
N ARG A 81 2.04 10.33 -17.40
CA ARG A 81 3.05 10.71 -16.40
C ARG A 81 2.84 12.14 -15.91
N ALA A 82 2.56 13.08 -16.82
CA ALA A 82 2.32 14.48 -16.46
C ALA A 82 1.09 14.64 -15.57
N ALA A 83 -0.03 14.00 -15.92
CA ALA A 83 -1.27 14.04 -15.13
C ALA A 83 -1.07 13.38 -13.76
N LEU A 84 -0.38 12.24 -13.70
CA LEU A 84 -0.08 11.56 -12.43
C LEU A 84 0.87 12.37 -11.56
N THR A 85 1.88 13.04 -12.17
CA THR A 85 2.76 13.97 -11.46
C THR A 85 1.94 15.07 -10.78
N ALA A 86 1.07 15.74 -11.52
CA ALA A 86 0.25 16.84 -11.00
C ALA A 86 -0.67 16.35 -9.85
N ALA A 87 -1.29 15.16 -9.98
CA ALA A 87 -2.14 14.60 -8.94
C ALA A 87 -1.34 14.25 -7.67
N LEU A 88 -0.16 13.64 -7.82
CA LEU A 88 0.72 13.32 -6.70
C LEU A 88 1.25 14.58 -6.01
N ASP A 89 1.79 15.55 -6.76
CA ASP A 89 2.29 16.83 -6.21
C ASP A 89 1.23 17.56 -5.38
N THR A 90 -0.01 17.51 -5.85
CA THR A 90 -1.11 18.23 -5.18
C THR A 90 -1.62 17.51 -3.94
N HIS A 91 -1.64 16.17 -3.92
CA HIS A 91 -2.46 15.42 -2.98
C HIS A 91 -1.72 14.42 -2.11
N MET A 92 -0.53 13.94 -2.47
CA MET A 92 0.11 12.86 -1.70
C MET A 92 0.73 13.32 -0.38
N GLY A 93 0.97 14.63 -0.21
CA GLY A 93 1.72 15.18 0.91
C GLY A 93 3.24 14.95 0.79
N ALA A 94 3.98 15.37 1.81
CA ALA A 94 5.43 15.24 1.81
C ALA A 94 5.90 13.81 1.97
N ALA A 95 6.98 13.41 1.27
CA ALA A 95 7.67 12.14 1.47
C ALA A 95 8.56 12.22 2.72
N SER A 96 7.97 12.21 3.90
CA SER A 96 8.64 12.57 5.17
C SER A 96 8.69 11.45 6.20
N VAL A 97 7.87 10.39 6.04
CA VAL A 97 7.80 9.30 7.01
C VAL A 97 8.41 8.01 6.47
N TRP A 98 8.70 7.08 7.37
CA TRP A 98 9.00 5.71 7.00
C TRP A 98 7.76 5.06 6.37
N ILE A 99 7.92 4.40 5.23
CA ILE A 99 6.92 3.56 4.59
C ILE A 99 7.46 2.15 4.37
N HIS A 100 6.62 1.17 4.64
CA HIS A 100 6.93 -0.25 4.50
C HIS A 100 6.94 -0.71 3.04
N ARG A 101 6.08 -0.12 2.18
CA ARG A 101 5.79 -0.45 0.78
C ARG A 101 4.94 -1.71 0.56
N ASP A 102 5.14 -2.74 1.34
CA ASP A 102 4.37 -3.98 1.29
C ASP A 102 3.58 -4.21 2.58
N PHE A 103 2.95 -3.12 3.09
CA PHE A 103 2.08 -3.17 4.25
C PHE A 103 0.71 -3.71 3.87
N HIS A 104 0.56 -5.03 3.94
CA HIS A 104 -0.67 -5.76 3.62
C HIS A 104 -0.86 -6.93 4.57
N ALA A 105 -2.08 -7.50 4.58
CA ALA A 105 -2.51 -8.46 5.59
C ALA A 105 -1.64 -9.72 5.72
N ASP A 106 -0.96 -10.17 4.65
CA ASP A 106 -0.05 -11.33 4.71
C ASP A 106 1.24 -11.03 5.49
N ASN A 107 1.69 -9.77 5.50
CA ASN A 107 2.89 -9.32 6.22
C ASN A 107 2.59 -8.85 7.65
N LEU A 108 1.35 -8.97 8.10
CA LEU A 108 0.90 -8.60 9.43
C LEU A 108 0.54 -9.85 10.22
N MET A 109 1.26 -10.07 11.33
CA MET A 109 1.12 -11.26 12.18
C MET A 109 0.33 -10.93 13.44
N TRP A 110 -0.75 -11.69 13.68
CA TRP A 110 -1.55 -11.55 14.88
C TRP A 110 -0.94 -12.35 16.03
N ARG A 111 -0.69 -11.69 17.14
CA ARG A 111 0.02 -12.24 18.30
C ARG A 111 -0.93 -12.25 19.51
N PRO A 112 -1.77 -13.28 19.68
CA PRO A 112 -2.85 -13.29 20.67
C PRO A 112 -2.36 -13.18 22.13
N GLN A 113 -1.13 -13.59 22.40
CA GLN A 113 -0.49 -13.53 23.73
C GLN A 113 -0.04 -12.11 24.11
N HIS A 114 -0.08 -11.14 23.18
CA HIS A 114 0.28 -9.75 23.44
C HIS A 114 -0.97 -8.86 23.52
N SER A 115 -0.80 -7.64 24.02
CA SER A 115 -1.86 -6.63 24.13
C SER A 115 -1.47 -5.30 23.46
N GLY A 116 -2.45 -4.43 23.24
CA GLY A 116 -2.22 -3.13 22.58
C GLY A 116 -1.56 -3.29 21.23
N LEU A 117 -0.70 -2.36 20.84
CA LEU A 117 -0.01 -2.37 19.54
C LEU A 117 0.92 -3.57 19.36
N ALA A 118 1.47 -4.12 20.45
CA ALA A 118 2.35 -5.29 20.39
C ALA A 118 1.61 -6.58 19.94
N ARG A 119 0.28 -6.57 19.89
CA ARG A 119 -0.52 -7.67 19.33
C ARG A 119 -0.35 -7.84 17.82
N LEU A 120 0.16 -6.83 17.13
CA LEU A 120 0.45 -6.91 15.70
C LEU A 120 1.95 -6.86 15.44
N GLY A 121 2.49 -7.91 14.81
CA GLY A 121 3.85 -7.95 14.29
C GLY A 121 3.86 -7.55 12.81
N VAL A 122 4.91 -6.85 12.38
CA VAL A 122 5.10 -6.44 10.97
C VAL A 122 6.35 -7.13 10.44
N LEU A 123 6.21 -7.85 9.33
CA LEU A 123 7.27 -8.60 8.65
C LEU A 123 7.63 -7.92 7.31
N ASP A 124 8.76 -8.33 6.73
CA ASP A 124 9.13 -8.03 5.33
C ASP A 124 9.41 -6.55 5.05
N PHE A 125 10.12 -5.87 5.95
CA PHE A 125 10.37 -4.42 5.91
C PHE A 125 11.66 -4.00 5.19
N GLN A 126 12.40 -4.93 4.57
CA GLN A 126 13.70 -4.65 3.93
C GLN A 126 13.61 -3.69 2.73
N ASP A 127 12.45 -3.59 2.12
CA ASP A 127 12.19 -2.68 0.99
C ASP A 127 11.64 -1.31 1.43
N ALA A 128 11.73 -1.01 2.73
CA ALA A 128 11.23 0.24 3.28
C ALA A 128 11.89 1.47 2.64
N MET A 129 11.12 2.53 2.54
CA MET A 129 11.54 3.81 1.98
C MET A 129 11.14 4.97 2.89
N ARG A 130 11.58 6.18 2.55
CA ARG A 130 10.99 7.42 3.05
C ARG A 130 9.94 7.88 2.05
N GLY A 131 8.69 8.03 2.47
CA GLY A 131 7.58 8.31 1.55
C GLY A 131 6.42 9.09 2.15
N PRO A 132 5.32 9.24 1.38
CA PRO A 132 4.12 9.91 1.85
C PRO A 132 3.36 9.06 2.87
N ALA A 133 2.81 9.68 3.90
CA ALA A 133 2.21 9.01 5.06
C ALA A 133 1.05 8.06 4.69
N ALA A 134 0.22 8.42 3.71
CA ALA A 134 -0.94 7.61 3.30
C ALA A 134 -0.57 6.40 2.41
N TYR A 135 0.71 6.19 2.02
CA TYR A 135 1.11 5.14 1.08
C TYR A 135 0.78 3.73 1.59
N ASP A 136 1.17 3.44 2.82
CA ASP A 136 0.99 2.10 3.39
C ASP A 136 -0.46 1.83 3.81
N LEU A 137 -1.18 2.88 4.22
CA LEU A 137 -2.61 2.77 4.45
C LEU A 137 -3.36 2.43 3.15
N ALA A 138 -2.99 3.06 2.03
CA ALA A 138 -3.48 2.70 0.71
C ALA A 138 -3.07 1.27 0.32
N SER A 139 -1.84 0.82 0.64
CA SER A 139 -1.39 -0.56 0.41
C SER A 139 -2.24 -1.59 1.14
N LEU A 140 -2.60 -1.33 2.39
CA LEU A 140 -3.42 -2.20 3.22
C LEU A 140 -4.87 -2.28 2.72
N LEU A 141 -5.46 -1.13 2.37
CA LEU A 141 -6.88 -1.01 2.08
C LEU A 141 -7.26 -1.29 0.62
N TYR A 142 -6.28 -1.21 -0.29
CA TYR A 142 -6.44 -1.58 -1.70
C TYR A 142 -5.51 -2.77 -2.05
N ASP A 143 -5.52 -3.79 -1.18
CA ASP A 143 -4.71 -5.00 -1.34
C ASP A 143 -5.14 -5.79 -2.60
N ALA A 144 -4.17 -6.07 -3.47
CA ALA A 144 -4.39 -6.87 -4.67
C ALA A 144 -4.83 -8.31 -4.37
N ARG A 145 -4.51 -8.85 -3.19
CA ARG A 145 -4.67 -10.27 -2.85
C ARG A 145 -6.03 -10.61 -2.26
N ARG A 146 -6.70 -9.63 -1.65
CA ARG A 146 -7.98 -9.86 -0.95
C ARG A 146 -8.92 -8.65 -1.03
N ASP A 147 -10.20 -8.90 -0.87
CA ASP A 147 -11.20 -7.86 -0.68
C ASP A 147 -11.22 -7.46 0.80
N VAL A 148 -11.12 -6.17 1.07
CA VAL A 148 -11.22 -5.59 2.41
C VAL A 148 -12.68 -5.16 2.62
N ARG A 149 -13.32 -5.70 3.65
CA ARG A 149 -14.71 -5.32 3.97
C ARG A 149 -14.79 -3.87 4.40
N GLU A 150 -15.92 -3.22 4.13
CA GLU A 150 -16.15 -1.82 4.48
C GLU A 150 -15.93 -1.53 5.97
N SER A 151 -16.36 -2.43 6.84
CA SER A 151 -16.13 -2.33 8.29
C SER A 151 -14.65 -2.35 8.68
N ALA A 152 -13.83 -3.15 7.98
CA ALA A 152 -12.39 -3.23 8.18
C ALA A 152 -11.69 -1.99 7.61
N TYR A 153 -12.13 -1.53 6.42
CA TYR A 153 -11.66 -0.26 5.83
C TYR A 153 -11.86 0.89 6.80
N ALA A 154 -13.10 1.07 7.28
CA ALA A 154 -13.45 2.14 8.23
C ALA A 154 -12.67 2.02 9.55
N ALA A 155 -12.45 0.79 10.04
CA ALA A 155 -11.68 0.56 11.26
C ALA A 155 -10.20 0.92 11.10
N ALA A 156 -9.56 0.53 9.99
CA ALA A 156 -8.16 0.85 9.72
C ALA A 156 -7.95 2.35 9.56
N LEU A 157 -8.81 3.01 8.76
CA LEU A 157 -8.76 4.46 8.59
C LEU A 157 -8.92 5.18 9.94
N ARG A 158 -9.91 4.80 10.74
CA ARG A 158 -10.14 5.37 12.07
C ARG A 158 -8.93 5.16 12.98
N GLY A 159 -8.42 3.93 13.10
CA GLY A 159 -7.25 3.62 13.92
C GLY A 159 -6.01 4.45 13.55
N TYR A 160 -5.83 4.71 12.26
CA TYR A 160 -4.77 5.58 11.76
C TYR A 160 -5.01 7.06 12.10
N LEU A 161 -6.21 7.58 11.82
CA LEU A 161 -6.55 8.98 12.06
C LEU A 161 -6.55 9.34 13.55
N ASP A 162 -7.11 8.47 14.40
CA ASP A 162 -7.12 8.67 15.86
C ASP A 162 -5.70 8.75 16.44
N ALA A 163 -4.77 7.94 15.90
CA ALA A 163 -3.40 7.90 16.36
C ALA A 163 -2.52 9.04 15.81
N THR A 164 -2.83 9.56 14.61
CA THR A 164 -2.05 10.64 13.97
C THR A 164 -2.61 12.03 14.20
N GLY A 165 -3.91 12.15 14.50
CA GLY A 165 -4.64 13.41 14.48
C GLY A 165 -4.85 13.99 13.08
N ALA A 166 -4.57 13.21 12.02
CA ALA A 166 -4.73 13.67 10.64
C ALA A 166 -6.20 13.85 10.27
N ALA A 167 -6.48 14.79 9.35
CA ALA A 167 -7.84 15.01 8.85
C ALA A 167 -8.23 13.91 7.85
N SER A 168 -9.48 13.41 7.92
CA SER A 168 -9.97 12.30 7.08
C SER A 168 -9.93 12.62 5.60
N ALA A 169 -10.55 13.73 5.17
CA ALA A 169 -10.69 14.05 3.76
C ALA A 169 -9.35 14.21 3.01
N PRO A 170 -8.33 14.93 3.52
CA PRO A 170 -7.01 14.97 2.89
C PRO A 170 -6.32 13.59 2.86
N THR A 171 -6.46 12.78 3.91
CA THR A 171 -5.88 11.43 3.97
C THR A 171 -6.51 10.52 2.93
N GLU A 172 -7.83 10.52 2.80
CA GLU A 172 -8.57 9.72 1.81
C GLU A 172 -8.24 10.17 0.38
N THR A 173 -8.10 11.48 0.15
CA THR A 173 -7.66 12.01 -1.16
C THR A 173 -6.24 11.55 -1.51
N ALA A 174 -5.30 11.63 -0.57
CA ALA A 174 -3.96 11.11 -0.76
C ALA A 174 -3.94 9.61 -1.02
N MET A 175 -4.75 8.84 -0.28
CA MET A 175 -4.91 7.40 -0.49
C MET A 175 -5.44 7.07 -1.89
N ALA A 176 -6.40 7.84 -2.41
CA ALA A 176 -6.96 7.61 -3.75
C ALA A 176 -5.87 7.75 -4.83
N VAL A 177 -5.08 8.84 -4.79
CA VAL A 177 -4.00 9.09 -5.77
C VAL A 177 -2.88 8.06 -5.62
N LEU A 178 -2.46 7.75 -4.40
CA LEU A 178 -1.41 6.76 -4.13
C LEU A 178 -1.87 5.33 -4.48
N SER A 179 -3.13 4.99 -4.23
CA SER A 179 -3.73 3.73 -4.66
C SER A 179 -3.72 3.61 -6.18
N LEU A 180 -4.09 4.67 -6.92
CA LEU A 180 -4.02 4.67 -8.38
C LEU A 180 -2.60 4.39 -8.86
N GLN A 181 -1.63 5.18 -8.41
CA GLN A 181 -0.22 5.01 -8.78
C GLN A 181 0.27 3.57 -8.50
N ARG A 182 -0.02 3.07 -7.29
CA ARG A 182 0.40 1.74 -6.84
C ARG A 182 -0.24 0.64 -7.69
N ASN A 183 -1.52 0.72 -7.98
CA ASN A 183 -2.24 -0.31 -8.72
C ASN A 183 -1.90 -0.30 -10.22
N LEU A 184 -1.60 0.86 -10.84
CA LEU A 184 -1.02 0.91 -12.18
C LEU A 184 0.32 0.18 -12.23
N ARG A 185 1.23 0.44 -11.28
CA ARG A 185 2.50 -0.29 -11.16
C ARG A 185 2.28 -1.80 -11.03
N ILE A 186 1.35 -2.23 -10.17
CA ILE A 186 1.04 -3.65 -9.94
C ILE A 186 0.53 -4.32 -11.23
N LEU A 187 -0.37 -3.70 -11.98
CA LEU A 187 -0.83 -4.23 -13.28
C LEU A 187 0.34 -4.45 -14.24
N GLY A 188 1.24 -3.46 -14.35
CA GLY A 188 2.43 -3.58 -15.19
C GLY A 188 3.34 -4.72 -14.76
N LEU A 189 3.62 -4.86 -13.46
CA LEU A 189 4.44 -5.95 -12.93
C LEU A 189 3.79 -7.31 -13.16
N PHE A 190 2.47 -7.45 -12.94
CA PHE A 190 1.78 -8.71 -13.17
C PHE A 190 1.78 -9.12 -14.64
N ALA A 191 1.68 -8.16 -15.56
CA ALA A 191 1.83 -8.41 -17.00
C ALA A 191 3.25 -8.88 -17.34
N GLN A 192 4.30 -8.25 -16.79
CA GLN A 192 5.68 -8.69 -16.98
C GLN A 192 5.92 -10.09 -16.40
N PHE A 193 5.39 -10.39 -15.20
CA PHE A 193 5.51 -11.72 -14.59
C PHE A 193 4.84 -12.79 -15.44
N ALA A 194 3.68 -12.51 -16.01
CA ALA A 194 3.00 -13.44 -16.91
C ALA A 194 3.82 -13.70 -18.19
N ALA A 195 4.41 -12.66 -18.79
CA ALA A 195 5.30 -12.80 -19.94
C ALA A 195 6.55 -13.65 -19.63
N GLN A 196 6.98 -13.70 -18.37
CA GLN A 196 8.08 -14.54 -17.87
C GLN A 196 7.62 -15.94 -17.43
N GLY A 197 6.37 -16.35 -17.70
CA GLY A 197 5.81 -17.65 -17.29
C GLY A 197 5.32 -17.72 -15.84
N ARG A 198 5.36 -16.63 -15.08
CA ARG A 198 4.89 -16.54 -13.68
C ARG A 198 3.42 -16.14 -13.64
N SER A 199 2.52 -17.04 -14.08
CA SER A 199 1.09 -16.73 -14.27
C SER A 199 0.27 -16.65 -12.97
N ALA A 200 0.80 -17.10 -11.83
CA ALA A 200 0.07 -17.15 -10.55
C ALA A 200 -0.51 -15.79 -10.11
N TYR A 201 0.09 -14.67 -10.52
CA TYR A 201 -0.37 -13.32 -10.20
C TYR A 201 -1.58 -12.87 -11.02
N GLN A 202 -1.87 -13.53 -12.15
CA GLN A 202 -3.00 -13.17 -13.03
C GLN A 202 -4.36 -13.24 -12.32
N ARG A 203 -4.50 -14.13 -11.35
CA ARG A 203 -5.72 -14.24 -10.52
C ARG A 203 -6.08 -12.96 -9.76
N PHE A 204 -5.13 -12.08 -9.53
CA PHE A 204 -5.33 -10.81 -8.81
C PHE A 204 -5.69 -9.64 -9.73
N VAL A 205 -5.45 -9.74 -11.03
CA VAL A 205 -5.66 -8.66 -12.01
C VAL A 205 -7.09 -8.09 -11.97
N PRO A 206 -8.17 -8.90 -11.88
CA PRO A 206 -9.52 -8.35 -11.83
C PRO A 206 -9.73 -7.40 -10.65
N ARG A 207 -9.22 -7.74 -9.45
CA ARG A 207 -9.32 -6.89 -8.26
C ARG A 207 -8.49 -5.62 -8.41
N VAL A 208 -7.27 -5.72 -8.92
CA VAL A 208 -6.42 -4.55 -9.14
C VAL A 208 -7.09 -3.56 -10.10
N ARG A 209 -7.75 -4.04 -11.16
CA ARG A 209 -8.55 -3.21 -12.07
C ARG A 209 -9.70 -2.51 -11.35
N GLN A 210 -10.42 -3.21 -10.48
CA GLN A 210 -11.48 -2.58 -9.65
C GLN A 210 -10.91 -1.47 -8.77
N HIS A 211 -9.72 -1.65 -8.19
CA HIS A 211 -9.05 -0.61 -7.43
C HIS A 211 -8.65 0.58 -8.31
N VAL A 212 -8.15 0.33 -9.52
CA VAL A 212 -7.87 1.39 -10.50
C VAL A 212 -9.14 2.15 -10.85
N ALA A 213 -10.24 1.45 -11.21
CA ALA A 213 -11.52 2.07 -11.54
C ALA A 213 -12.06 2.92 -10.37
N ARG A 214 -12.01 2.39 -9.14
CA ARG A 214 -12.41 3.12 -7.93
C ARG A 214 -11.59 4.40 -7.73
N ALA A 215 -10.26 4.31 -7.91
CA ALA A 215 -9.38 5.47 -7.77
C ALA A 215 -9.63 6.52 -8.85
N LEU A 216 -9.83 6.09 -10.11
CA LEU A 216 -10.13 6.99 -11.24
C LEU A 216 -11.46 7.72 -11.08
N ALA A 217 -12.43 7.15 -10.35
CA ALA A 217 -13.69 7.81 -10.02
C ALA A 217 -13.53 8.95 -8.98
N HIS A 218 -12.38 9.03 -8.28
CA HIS A 218 -12.12 10.09 -7.33
C HIS A 218 -11.74 11.39 -8.05
N PRO A 219 -12.29 12.58 -7.66
CA PRO A 219 -12.02 13.85 -8.34
C PRO A 219 -10.54 14.19 -8.49
N ALA A 220 -9.71 13.87 -7.51
CA ALA A 220 -8.26 14.10 -7.56
C ALA A 220 -7.52 13.31 -8.65
N CYS A 221 -8.16 12.28 -9.25
CA CYS A 221 -7.60 11.45 -10.31
C CYS A 221 -8.26 11.70 -11.69
N ALA A 222 -9.17 12.67 -11.80
CA ALA A 222 -9.97 12.89 -13.01
C ALA A 222 -9.13 13.14 -14.27
N ASP A 223 -8.04 13.90 -14.15
CA ASP A 223 -7.15 14.16 -15.28
C ASP A 223 -6.33 12.92 -15.69
N VAL A 224 -5.97 12.07 -14.72
CA VAL A 224 -5.26 10.81 -14.99
C VAL A 224 -6.16 9.83 -15.74
N ALA A 225 -7.48 9.81 -15.45
CA ALA A 225 -8.45 8.92 -16.06
C ALA A 225 -8.47 9.01 -17.60
N ARG A 226 -8.13 10.16 -18.16
CA ARG A 226 -8.10 10.41 -19.61
C ARG A 226 -7.02 9.61 -20.35
N PHE A 227 -6.01 9.15 -19.65
CA PHE A 227 -4.84 8.48 -20.22
C PHE A 227 -4.77 6.99 -19.87
N VAL A 228 -5.55 6.52 -18.87
CA VAL A 228 -5.58 5.10 -18.49
C VAL A 228 -6.48 4.34 -19.47
N PRO A 229 -5.97 3.30 -20.16
CA PRO A 229 -6.76 2.55 -21.12
C PRO A 229 -7.90 1.77 -20.44
N ALA A 230 -9.02 1.59 -21.17
CA ALA A 230 -10.22 0.93 -20.64
C ALA A 230 -9.95 -0.50 -20.14
N GLU A 231 -9.02 -1.20 -20.76
CA GLU A 231 -8.62 -2.56 -20.36
C GLU A 231 -7.94 -2.63 -18.97
N ALA A 232 -7.50 -1.50 -18.46
CA ALA A 232 -6.88 -1.40 -17.14
C ALA A 232 -7.85 -0.91 -16.04
N GLN A 233 -9.08 -0.58 -16.43
CA GLN A 233 -10.13 -0.11 -15.54
C GLN A 233 -11.03 -1.24 -15.03
#